data_3b9cbe6809a5c48d99697eb620ef57c6
#
_entry.id   3b9cbe6809a5c48d99697eb620ef57c6
#
_cell.length_a   1.000
_cell.length_b   1.000
_cell.length_c   1.000
_cell.angle_alpha   90.00
_cell.angle_beta   90.00
_cell.angle_gamma   90.00
#
_symmetry.space_group_name_H-M   'P 1'
#
loop_
_entity.id
_entity.type
_entity.pdbx_description
1 polymer ?
#
loop_
_entity_poly.entity_id
_entity_poly.type
_entity_poly.pdbx_seq_one_letter_code
_entity_poly.pdbx_strand_id
1 'polypeptide(L)'
;QPTWMPKVKLYYFGTYGGILKVHTFAENLATDEDRDIASLVKGMEEDPYIGVTEAAIAALKELGLDKSGKVGIDDTRFVAALEGVLSPDRVVDATNFLIEIRMVKTPDEISILREAARKNQNAITSAISTIREGATWDEVHRAYEIQVASEGARVFANFNGAGVKSAGAGRPDRVYPIKKGDQVCFDSMLKWKRYMGDVQRTVVLGEPDKKMLTYWDAFTAGIDTAYEALRPGIETGKLREQTIEAVRLNGLPSFELAFTHGIGLDHIEVPFIAGGTLGDFPVEENMVLNIDLELHEVGWGGMFFEETMLITKNGAERLYDLERELISV
;
A
#
# COMPACT_ATOMS: atom_id res chain seq x y z
N GLN A 1 -7.08 26.06 18.04
CA GLN A 1 -6.22 25.00 17.51
C GLN A 1 -6.57 23.70 18.23
N PRO A 2 -6.79 22.57 17.53
CA PRO A 2 -7.12 21.31 18.18
C PRO A 2 -6.03 20.88 19.17
N THR A 3 -6.42 20.29 20.28
CA THR A 3 -5.48 19.85 21.34
C THR A 3 -4.53 18.77 20.84
N TRP A 4 -4.99 17.94 19.89
CA TRP A 4 -4.19 16.88 19.25
C TRP A 4 -3.21 17.39 18.16
N MET A 5 -3.30 18.67 17.76
CA MET A 5 -2.40 19.31 16.80
C MET A 5 -1.82 20.65 17.33
N PRO A 6 -1.17 20.67 18.49
CA PRO A 6 -0.81 21.94 19.17
C PRO A 6 0.24 22.78 18.45
N LYS A 7 0.98 22.20 17.50
CA LYS A 7 2.07 22.86 16.76
C LYS A 7 1.73 23.16 15.29
N VAL A 8 0.50 22.89 14.86
CA VAL A 8 0.08 23.04 13.47
C VAL A 8 -0.87 24.22 13.36
N LYS A 9 -0.58 25.14 12.45
CA LYS A 9 -1.52 26.19 12.07
C LYS A 9 -2.34 25.72 10.89
N LEU A 10 -3.67 25.89 10.99
CA LEU A 10 -4.62 25.49 9.96
C LEU A 10 -5.09 26.71 9.17
N TYR A 11 -5.15 26.58 7.86
CA TYR A 11 -5.72 27.53 6.93
C TYR A 11 -6.93 26.86 6.27
N TYR A 12 -8.11 27.38 6.55
CA TYR A 12 -9.36 26.81 6.06
C TYR A 12 -9.72 27.38 4.69
N PHE A 13 -10.20 26.52 3.79
CA PHE A 13 -10.64 26.93 2.47
C PHE A 13 -11.88 26.20 2.01
N GLY A 14 -12.61 26.80 1.06
CA GLY A 14 -13.81 26.23 0.45
C GLY A 14 -15.12 26.76 1.05
N THR A 15 -16.21 26.45 0.40
CA THR A 15 -17.54 26.98 0.72
C THR A 15 -18.30 26.16 1.78
N TYR A 16 -17.70 25.13 2.32
CA TYR A 16 -18.36 24.25 3.29
C TYR A 16 -18.61 24.90 4.66
N GLY A 17 -17.86 25.94 5.00
CA GLY A 17 -18.05 26.69 6.26
C GLY A 17 -19.46 27.28 6.41
N GLY A 18 -20.11 27.63 5.32
CA GLY A 18 -21.51 28.10 5.33
C GLY A 18 -22.58 27.02 5.54
N ILE A 19 -22.19 25.74 5.44
CA ILE A 19 -23.11 24.58 5.56
C ILE A 19 -22.98 23.89 6.92
N LEU A 20 -21.75 23.83 7.46
CA LEU A 20 -21.47 23.23 8.76
C LEU A 20 -21.54 24.30 9.84
N LYS A 21 -22.70 24.46 10.47
CA LYS A 21 -22.90 25.35 11.61
C LYS A 21 -23.08 24.56 12.88
N VAL A 22 -22.37 24.94 13.93
CA VAL A 22 -22.68 24.48 15.30
C VAL A 22 -23.82 25.34 15.83
N HIS A 23 -25.05 24.86 15.75
CA HIS A 23 -26.24 25.59 16.20
C HIS A 23 -26.41 25.55 17.72
N THR A 24 -26.03 24.45 18.36
CA THR A 24 -26.09 24.26 19.81
C THR A 24 -24.89 23.45 20.27
N PHE A 25 -24.35 23.82 21.41
CA PHE A 25 -23.23 23.12 22.03
C PHE A 25 -23.57 22.84 23.51
N ALA A 26 -23.70 21.58 23.84
CA ALA A 26 -24.00 21.14 25.20
C ALA A 26 -22.71 21.08 26.03
N GLU A 27 -22.22 22.21 26.51
CA GLU A 27 -20.93 22.35 27.19
C GLU A 27 -20.75 21.39 28.36
N ASN A 28 -21.80 21.09 29.11
CA ASN A 28 -21.80 20.18 30.25
C ASN A 28 -21.66 18.69 29.88
N LEU A 29 -21.87 18.35 28.63
CA LEU A 29 -21.78 16.97 28.11
C LEU A 29 -20.61 16.79 27.14
N ALA A 30 -20.00 17.89 26.70
CA ALA A 30 -18.95 17.88 25.69
C ALA A 30 -17.64 17.31 26.23
N THR A 31 -17.04 16.43 25.46
CA THR A 31 -15.67 15.97 25.64
C THR A 31 -14.67 17.01 25.12
N ASP A 32 -13.37 16.81 25.37
CA ASP A 32 -12.34 17.66 24.77
C ASP A 32 -12.32 17.54 23.23
N GLU A 33 -12.60 16.34 22.70
CA GLU A 33 -12.73 16.11 21.26
C GLU A 33 -13.91 16.91 20.68
N ASP A 34 -15.07 16.96 21.35
CA ASP A 34 -16.21 17.77 20.91
C ASP A 34 -15.86 19.27 20.88
N ARG A 35 -15.10 19.76 21.86
CA ARG A 35 -14.63 21.14 21.88
C ARG A 35 -13.66 21.45 20.76
N ASP A 36 -12.77 20.52 20.45
CA ASP A 36 -11.84 20.62 19.32
C ASP A 36 -12.60 20.69 18.00
N ILE A 37 -13.59 19.82 17.80
CA ILE A 37 -14.46 19.84 16.62
C ILE A 37 -15.21 21.17 16.50
N ALA A 38 -15.79 21.67 17.59
CA ALA A 38 -16.48 22.95 17.60
C ALA A 38 -15.53 24.12 17.25
N SER A 39 -14.30 24.08 17.75
CA SER A 39 -13.28 25.08 17.42
C SER A 39 -12.87 25.03 15.94
N LEU A 40 -12.75 23.83 15.36
CA LEU A 40 -12.48 23.65 13.93
C LEU A 40 -13.62 24.24 13.07
N VAL A 41 -14.87 23.91 13.40
CA VAL A 41 -16.04 24.40 12.65
C VAL A 41 -16.12 25.92 12.75
N LYS A 42 -15.88 26.49 13.94
CA LYS A 42 -15.85 27.94 14.13
C LYS A 42 -14.76 28.61 13.27
N GLY A 43 -13.56 28.04 13.20
CA GLY A 43 -12.48 28.55 12.33
C GLY A 43 -12.85 28.51 10.86
N MET A 44 -13.62 27.48 10.41
CA MET A 44 -14.13 27.40 9.03
C MET A 44 -15.22 28.47 8.75
N GLU A 45 -15.98 28.90 9.76
CA GLU A 45 -17.03 29.90 9.60
C GLU A 45 -16.49 31.33 9.60
N GLU A 46 -15.45 31.61 10.40
CA GLU A 46 -15.01 32.98 10.67
C GLU A 46 -14.23 33.59 9.50
N ASP A 47 -13.38 32.84 8.80
CA ASP A 47 -12.57 33.40 7.70
C ASP A 47 -12.05 32.33 6.73
N PRO A 48 -12.94 31.64 5.97
CA PRO A 48 -12.48 30.65 5.01
C PRO A 48 -11.93 31.34 3.76
N TYR A 49 -10.77 30.86 3.28
CA TYR A 49 -10.29 31.20 1.95
C TYR A 49 -11.20 30.58 0.87
N ILE A 50 -11.31 31.24 -0.29
CA ILE A 50 -12.16 30.75 -1.39
C ILE A 50 -11.67 29.39 -1.88
N GLY A 51 -10.35 29.21 -1.98
CA GLY A 51 -9.75 27.97 -2.45
C GLY A 51 -8.43 27.66 -1.77
N VAL A 52 -7.89 26.49 -2.09
CA VAL A 52 -6.61 26.04 -1.56
C VAL A 52 -5.46 26.95 -1.95
N THR A 53 -5.52 27.56 -3.12
CA THR A 53 -4.49 28.50 -3.62
C THR A 53 -4.42 29.75 -2.76
N GLU A 54 -5.55 30.36 -2.43
CA GLU A 54 -5.61 31.55 -1.59
C GLU A 54 -5.13 31.24 -0.17
N ALA A 55 -5.50 30.08 0.38
CA ALA A 55 -5.05 29.61 1.67
C ALA A 55 -3.52 29.41 1.69
N ALA A 56 -2.96 28.81 0.65
CA ALA A 56 -1.52 28.62 0.52
C ALA A 56 -0.77 29.95 0.36
N ILE A 57 -1.30 30.88 -0.42
CA ILE A 57 -0.73 32.24 -0.57
C ILE A 57 -0.71 32.96 0.79
N ALA A 58 -1.78 32.84 1.58
CA ALA A 58 -1.83 33.43 2.90
C ALA A 58 -0.78 32.80 3.84
N ALA A 59 -0.63 31.47 3.81
CA ALA A 59 0.39 30.77 4.56
C ALA A 59 1.81 31.22 4.17
N LEU A 60 2.10 31.31 2.87
CA LEU A 60 3.39 31.77 2.36
C LEU A 60 3.72 33.19 2.83
N LYS A 61 2.75 34.11 2.78
CA LYS A 61 2.90 35.49 3.25
C LYS A 61 3.17 35.56 4.74
N GLU A 62 2.43 34.82 5.54
CA GLU A 62 2.62 34.77 6.99
C GLU A 62 3.99 34.23 7.39
N LEU A 63 4.47 33.20 6.66
CA LEU A 63 5.80 32.65 6.85
C LEU A 63 6.93 33.52 6.26
N GLY A 64 6.59 34.60 5.57
CA GLY A 64 7.55 35.49 4.89
C GLY A 64 8.16 34.88 3.63
N LEU A 65 7.64 33.75 3.18
CA LEU A 65 8.11 33.01 2.01
C LEU A 65 7.69 33.66 0.69
N ASP A 66 6.77 34.61 0.71
CA ASP A 66 6.45 35.49 -0.43
C ASP A 66 7.61 36.46 -0.77
N LYS A 67 8.48 36.76 0.19
CA LYS A 67 9.59 37.75 0.04
C LYS A 67 10.95 37.06 -0.15
N SER A 68 11.23 35.97 0.50
CA SER A 68 12.53 35.30 0.48
C SER A 68 12.44 33.81 0.75
N GLY A 69 13.53 33.09 0.46
CA GLY A 69 13.62 31.64 0.64
C GLY A 69 13.15 30.84 -0.58
N LYS A 70 13.41 29.56 -0.56
CA LYS A 70 12.94 28.59 -1.55
C LYS A 70 11.75 27.83 -1.01
N VAL A 71 10.82 27.44 -1.87
CA VAL A 71 9.63 26.67 -1.54
C VAL A 71 9.65 25.37 -2.34
N GLY A 72 9.65 24.24 -1.64
CA GLY A 72 9.54 22.94 -2.26
C GLY A 72 8.09 22.62 -2.57
N ILE A 73 7.81 22.17 -3.78
CA ILE A 73 6.46 21.78 -4.26
C ILE A 73 6.59 20.47 -5.05
N ASP A 74 5.75 19.51 -4.75
CA ASP A 74 5.67 18.21 -5.42
C ASP A 74 4.55 18.12 -6.47
N ASP A 75 3.61 19.05 -6.45
CA ASP A 75 2.53 19.14 -7.45
C ASP A 75 2.78 20.31 -8.41
N THR A 76 3.20 19.97 -9.64
CA THR A 76 3.49 20.97 -10.68
C THR A 76 2.29 21.83 -11.06
N ARG A 77 1.05 21.33 -10.87
CA ARG A 77 -0.17 22.11 -11.09
C ARG A 77 -0.29 23.25 -10.08
N PHE A 78 0.22 23.03 -8.87
CA PHE A 78 0.21 24.03 -7.82
C PHE A 78 1.24 25.12 -8.05
N VAL A 79 2.36 24.82 -8.72
CA VAL A 79 3.37 25.80 -9.12
C VAL A 79 2.75 26.90 -9.98
N ALA A 80 1.97 26.51 -11.00
CA ALA A 80 1.29 27.48 -11.87
C ALA A 80 0.29 28.38 -11.11
N ALA A 81 -0.39 27.83 -10.10
CA ALA A 81 -1.34 28.58 -9.28
C ALA A 81 -0.68 29.62 -8.35
N LEU A 82 0.63 29.50 -8.12
CA LEU A 82 1.40 30.42 -7.27
C LEU A 82 2.22 31.44 -8.09
N GLU A 83 2.10 31.43 -9.44
CA GLU A 83 2.68 32.46 -10.28
C GLU A 83 2.21 33.87 -9.86
N GLY A 84 3.14 34.80 -9.70
CA GLY A 84 2.85 36.13 -9.18
C GLY A 84 3.04 36.30 -7.67
N VAL A 85 3.16 35.21 -6.90
CA VAL A 85 3.55 35.23 -5.49
C VAL A 85 4.97 34.69 -5.29
N LEU A 86 5.28 33.59 -5.99
CA LEU A 86 6.61 32.99 -6.01
C LEU A 86 7.20 33.14 -7.43
N SER A 87 8.41 33.68 -7.51
CA SER A 87 9.16 33.68 -8.79
C SER A 87 9.66 32.24 -9.06
N PRO A 88 9.74 31.80 -10.34
CA PRO A 88 10.11 30.45 -10.73
C PRO A 88 11.46 29.98 -10.16
N ASP A 89 12.42 30.85 -10.01
CA ASP A 89 13.74 30.55 -9.43
C ASP A 89 13.71 30.22 -7.93
N ARG A 90 12.60 30.50 -7.27
CA ARG A 90 12.36 30.20 -5.85
C ARG A 90 11.58 28.91 -5.63
N VAL A 91 11.02 28.35 -6.66
CA VAL A 91 10.34 27.05 -6.60
C VAL A 91 11.36 25.93 -6.82
N VAL A 92 11.30 24.92 -5.98
CA VAL A 92 12.14 23.73 -6.08
C VAL A 92 11.20 22.52 -6.19
N ASP A 93 11.47 21.62 -7.11
CA ASP A 93 10.78 20.33 -7.15
C ASP A 93 11.12 19.53 -5.88
N ALA A 94 10.12 19.28 -5.06
CA ALA A 94 10.25 18.54 -3.81
C ALA A 94 9.82 17.07 -3.93
N THR A 95 9.50 16.59 -5.12
CA THR A 95 8.99 15.24 -5.34
C THR A 95 9.92 14.18 -4.75
N ASN A 96 11.20 14.19 -5.13
CA ASN A 96 12.17 13.22 -4.65
C ASN A 96 12.38 13.34 -3.13
N PHE A 97 12.44 14.54 -2.59
CA PHE A 97 12.59 14.76 -1.16
C PHE A 97 11.45 14.17 -0.34
N LEU A 98 10.20 14.33 -0.80
CA LEU A 98 9.03 13.76 -0.13
C LEU A 98 8.96 12.23 -0.28
N ILE A 99 9.39 11.71 -1.43
CA ILE A 99 9.52 10.28 -1.67
C ILE A 99 10.52 9.68 -0.68
N GLU A 100 11.71 10.24 -0.55
CA GLU A 100 12.77 9.78 0.36
C GLU A 100 12.32 9.80 1.83
N ILE A 101 11.61 10.85 2.26
CA ILE A 101 11.03 10.90 3.62
C ILE A 101 10.07 9.75 3.87
N ARG A 102 9.30 9.33 2.88
CA ARG A 102 8.29 8.26 3.00
C ARG A 102 8.89 6.86 2.97
N MET A 103 10.09 6.69 2.40
CA MET A 103 10.72 5.37 2.31
C MET A 103 11.01 4.78 3.69
N VAL A 104 11.57 5.58 4.60
CA VAL A 104 11.91 5.15 5.96
C VAL A 104 10.76 5.47 6.91
N LYS A 105 10.17 4.43 7.48
CA LYS A 105 8.96 4.53 8.31
C LYS A 105 9.31 4.86 9.75
N THR A 106 8.50 5.70 10.36
CA THR A 106 8.53 5.94 11.80
C THR A 106 8.00 4.73 12.58
N PRO A 107 8.28 4.59 13.88
CA PRO A 107 7.73 3.52 14.70
C PRO A 107 6.18 3.45 14.69
N ASP A 108 5.51 4.59 14.65
CA ASP A 108 4.05 4.66 14.59
C ASP A 108 3.52 4.14 13.25
N GLU A 109 4.17 4.50 12.13
CA GLU A 109 3.83 3.99 10.80
C GLU A 109 4.04 2.48 10.71
N ILE A 110 5.15 1.96 11.25
CA ILE A 110 5.43 0.51 11.32
C ILE A 110 4.33 -0.20 12.11
N SER A 111 3.90 0.35 13.24
CA SER A 111 2.80 -0.21 14.03
C SER A 111 1.49 -0.29 13.23
N ILE A 112 1.18 0.75 12.46
CA ILE A 112 0.00 0.77 11.60
C ILE A 112 0.12 -0.24 10.46
N LEU A 113 1.28 -0.34 9.81
CA LEU A 113 1.53 -1.30 8.72
C LEU A 113 1.43 -2.75 9.22
N ARG A 114 1.95 -3.07 10.41
CA ARG A 114 1.77 -4.40 11.03
C ARG A 114 0.30 -4.76 11.20
N GLU A 115 -0.50 -3.83 11.72
CA GLU A 115 -1.93 -4.04 11.88
C GLU A 115 -2.66 -4.15 10.53
N ALA A 116 -2.29 -3.37 9.52
CA ALA A 116 -2.84 -3.48 8.18
C ALA A 116 -2.53 -4.86 7.56
N ALA A 117 -1.29 -5.31 7.67
CA ALA A 117 -0.84 -6.63 7.19
C ALA A 117 -1.59 -7.77 7.91
N ARG A 118 -1.71 -7.71 9.25
CA ARG A 118 -2.47 -8.70 10.03
C ARG A 118 -3.94 -8.76 9.63
N LYS A 119 -4.58 -7.60 9.43
CA LYS A 119 -5.99 -7.54 8.98
C LYS A 119 -6.14 -8.15 7.59
N ASN A 120 -5.18 -7.91 6.70
CA ASN A 120 -5.19 -8.49 5.36
C ASN A 120 -5.02 -10.01 5.40
N GLN A 121 -4.09 -10.51 6.21
CA GLN A 121 -3.96 -11.96 6.49
C GLN A 121 -5.29 -12.57 6.96
N ASN A 122 -5.97 -11.96 7.93
CA ASN A 122 -7.26 -12.45 8.44
C ASN A 122 -8.31 -12.49 7.32
N ALA A 123 -8.34 -11.47 6.47
CA ALA A 123 -9.28 -11.38 5.36
C ALA A 123 -9.04 -12.46 4.30
N ILE A 124 -7.78 -12.70 3.93
CA ILE A 124 -7.40 -13.78 3.03
C ILE A 124 -7.73 -15.14 3.64
N THR A 125 -7.40 -15.37 4.91
CA THR A 125 -7.73 -16.63 5.61
C THR A 125 -9.24 -16.89 5.62
N SER A 126 -10.05 -15.85 5.84
CA SER A 126 -11.51 -15.93 5.75
C SER A 126 -11.97 -16.31 4.34
N ALA A 127 -11.39 -15.68 3.31
CA ALA A 127 -11.70 -16.00 1.92
C ALA A 127 -11.32 -17.45 1.55
N ILE A 128 -10.13 -17.90 1.95
CA ILE A 128 -9.66 -19.27 1.73
C ILE A 128 -10.66 -20.29 2.29
N SER A 129 -11.24 -20.03 3.45
CA SER A 129 -12.21 -20.95 4.08
C SER A 129 -13.51 -21.15 3.28
N THR A 130 -13.76 -20.32 2.29
CA THR A 130 -14.95 -20.41 1.41
C THR A 130 -14.68 -21.13 0.10
N ILE A 131 -13.42 -21.46 -0.20
CA ILE A 131 -13.04 -22.17 -1.41
C ILE A 131 -13.58 -23.59 -1.37
N ARG A 132 -14.37 -23.94 -2.38
CA ARG A 132 -14.94 -25.28 -2.59
C ARG A 132 -15.30 -25.49 -4.06
N GLU A 133 -15.47 -26.73 -4.47
CA GLU A 133 -15.90 -27.04 -5.82
C GLU A 133 -17.24 -26.38 -6.15
N GLY A 134 -17.27 -25.71 -7.30
CA GLY A 134 -18.42 -24.95 -7.78
C GLY A 134 -18.60 -23.57 -7.18
N ALA A 135 -17.84 -23.16 -6.14
CA ALA A 135 -17.80 -21.78 -5.71
C ALA A 135 -17.26 -20.88 -6.83
N THR A 136 -17.74 -19.66 -6.90
CA THR A 136 -17.22 -18.67 -7.85
C THR A 136 -16.16 -17.79 -7.19
N TRP A 137 -15.30 -17.20 -8.02
CA TRP A 137 -14.36 -16.19 -7.53
C TRP A 137 -15.09 -15.04 -6.81
N ASP A 138 -16.28 -14.66 -7.26
CA ASP A 138 -17.08 -13.61 -6.63
C ASP A 138 -17.50 -13.98 -5.19
N GLU A 139 -17.81 -15.25 -4.93
CA GLU A 139 -18.14 -15.71 -3.58
C GLU A 139 -16.92 -15.64 -2.65
N VAL A 140 -15.74 -16.08 -3.14
CA VAL A 140 -14.47 -16.03 -2.40
C VAL A 140 -14.07 -14.57 -2.14
N HIS A 141 -14.13 -13.73 -3.15
CA HIS A 141 -13.84 -12.29 -3.04
C HIS A 141 -14.76 -11.59 -2.03
N ARG A 142 -16.05 -11.92 -2.03
CA ARG A 142 -17.02 -11.35 -1.09
C ARG A 142 -16.72 -11.71 0.37
N ALA A 143 -16.22 -12.91 0.62
CA ALA A 143 -15.79 -13.32 1.96
C ALA A 143 -14.60 -12.47 2.43
N TYR A 144 -13.65 -12.17 1.55
CA TYR A 144 -12.57 -11.22 1.81
C TYR A 144 -13.10 -9.82 2.16
N GLU A 145 -14.00 -9.26 1.33
CA GLU A 145 -14.57 -7.93 1.54
C GLU A 145 -15.31 -7.80 2.89
N ILE A 146 -16.10 -8.82 3.24
CA ILE A 146 -16.83 -8.87 4.52
C ILE A 146 -15.85 -8.87 5.69
N GLN A 147 -14.78 -9.65 5.63
CA GLN A 147 -13.80 -9.70 6.70
C GLN A 147 -13.03 -8.39 6.82
N VAL A 148 -12.61 -7.78 5.70
CA VAL A 148 -11.97 -6.46 5.68
C VAL A 148 -12.86 -5.41 6.37
N ALA A 149 -14.14 -5.39 6.04
CA ALA A 149 -15.09 -4.46 6.66
C ALA A 149 -15.28 -4.73 8.16
N SER A 150 -15.32 -6.01 8.58
CA SER A 150 -15.45 -6.39 9.99
C SER A 150 -14.25 -5.98 10.83
N GLU A 151 -13.07 -5.89 10.22
CA GLU A 151 -11.83 -5.41 10.85
C GLU A 151 -11.72 -3.87 10.88
N GLY A 152 -12.73 -3.15 10.41
CA GLY A 152 -12.74 -1.69 10.32
C GLY A 152 -11.81 -1.12 9.26
N ALA A 153 -11.38 -1.94 8.31
CA ALA A 153 -10.57 -1.57 7.16
C ALA A 153 -11.43 -1.35 5.91
N ARG A 154 -10.81 -0.97 4.81
CA ARG A 154 -11.46 -0.81 3.51
C ARG A 154 -10.69 -1.56 2.45
N VAL A 155 -11.37 -2.31 1.60
CA VAL A 155 -10.75 -2.90 0.41
C VAL A 155 -10.23 -1.78 -0.48
N PHE A 156 -8.98 -1.92 -0.88
CA PHE A 156 -8.38 -1.05 -1.90
C PHE A 156 -8.47 -1.72 -3.27
N ALA A 157 -7.97 -2.93 -3.38
CA ALA A 157 -8.07 -3.75 -4.58
C ALA A 157 -8.00 -5.24 -4.21
N ASN A 158 -8.46 -6.09 -5.10
CA ASN A 158 -8.25 -7.52 -5.06
C ASN A 158 -8.26 -8.02 -6.50
N PHE A 159 -7.10 -8.44 -6.96
CA PHE A 159 -6.87 -8.89 -8.32
C PHE A 159 -6.82 -10.42 -8.38
N ASN A 160 -6.63 -10.91 -9.59
CA ASN A 160 -6.48 -12.32 -9.94
C ASN A 160 -7.79 -13.12 -9.92
N GLY A 161 -7.76 -14.43 -9.69
CA GLY A 161 -8.93 -15.25 -9.89
C GLY A 161 -8.62 -16.73 -9.66
N ALA A 162 -9.38 -17.62 -10.32
CA ALA A 162 -9.26 -19.06 -10.15
C ALA A 162 -9.04 -19.81 -11.45
N GLY A 163 -8.36 -20.96 -11.37
CA GLY A 163 -8.07 -21.87 -12.46
C GLY A 163 -7.38 -21.16 -13.64
N VAL A 164 -7.72 -21.53 -14.85
CA VAL A 164 -7.15 -20.92 -16.07
C VAL A 164 -7.40 -19.41 -16.20
N LYS A 165 -8.34 -18.87 -15.42
CA LYS A 165 -8.67 -17.44 -15.42
C LYS A 165 -7.80 -16.63 -14.45
N SER A 166 -7.05 -17.27 -13.58
CA SER A 166 -6.10 -16.60 -12.70
C SER A 166 -4.90 -16.02 -13.44
N ALA A 167 -4.63 -16.43 -14.68
CA ALA A 167 -3.64 -15.79 -15.55
C ALA A 167 -4.12 -14.46 -16.17
N GLY A 168 -5.25 -13.94 -15.76
CA GLY A 168 -5.91 -12.77 -16.38
C GLY A 168 -5.36 -11.40 -16.05
N ALA A 169 -4.19 -11.28 -15.42
CA ALA A 169 -3.52 -10.00 -15.15
C ALA A 169 -4.48 -8.91 -14.56
N GLY A 170 -5.05 -9.18 -13.41
CA GLY A 170 -5.93 -8.23 -12.72
C GLY A 170 -7.38 -8.15 -13.24
N ARG A 171 -7.78 -9.06 -14.12
CA ARG A 171 -9.15 -9.15 -14.65
C ARG A 171 -9.77 -10.52 -14.36
N PRO A 172 -10.12 -10.82 -13.09
CA PRO A 172 -10.72 -12.10 -12.73
C PRO A 172 -12.04 -12.33 -13.46
N ASP A 173 -12.26 -13.57 -13.90
CA ASP A 173 -13.61 -14.00 -14.28
C ASP A 173 -14.39 -14.30 -13.01
N ARG A 174 -15.21 -13.35 -12.60
CA ARG A 174 -15.93 -13.37 -11.31
C ARG A 174 -16.88 -14.54 -11.17
N VAL A 175 -17.37 -15.08 -12.28
CA VAL A 175 -18.36 -16.18 -12.30
C VAL A 175 -17.75 -17.53 -12.62
N TYR A 176 -16.44 -17.60 -12.79
CA TYR A 176 -15.74 -18.86 -13.03
C TYR A 176 -15.99 -19.83 -11.88
N PRO A 177 -16.55 -21.04 -12.13
CA PRO A 177 -16.75 -22.04 -11.09
C PRO A 177 -15.42 -22.75 -10.80
N ILE A 178 -14.95 -22.67 -9.58
CA ILE A 178 -13.72 -23.29 -9.11
C ILE A 178 -13.87 -24.83 -9.16
N LYS A 179 -12.87 -25.52 -9.65
CA LYS A 179 -12.84 -26.98 -9.81
C LYS A 179 -11.70 -27.59 -9.01
N LYS A 180 -11.80 -28.86 -8.70
CA LYS A 180 -10.67 -29.59 -8.12
C LYS A 180 -9.44 -29.52 -9.02
N GLY A 181 -8.29 -29.24 -8.44
CA GLY A 181 -7.04 -29.03 -9.13
C GLY A 181 -6.83 -27.57 -9.60
N ASP A 182 -7.82 -26.69 -9.43
CA ASP A 182 -7.63 -25.27 -9.75
C ASP A 182 -6.80 -24.57 -8.67
N GLN A 183 -5.90 -23.71 -9.11
CA GLN A 183 -5.30 -22.69 -8.24
C GLN A 183 -6.27 -21.51 -8.09
N VAL A 184 -6.33 -20.97 -6.88
CA VAL A 184 -7.03 -19.73 -6.55
C VAL A 184 -5.99 -18.73 -6.10
N CYS A 185 -5.85 -17.67 -6.87
CA CYS A 185 -4.80 -16.67 -6.66
C CYS A 185 -5.39 -15.40 -6.06
N PHE A 186 -4.76 -14.94 -5.01
CA PHE A 186 -5.04 -13.68 -4.34
C PHE A 186 -3.90 -12.70 -4.60
N ASP A 187 -4.26 -11.48 -4.91
CA ASP A 187 -3.43 -10.30 -4.88
C ASP A 187 -4.32 -9.22 -4.26
N SER A 188 -4.23 -9.12 -2.94
CA SER A 188 -5.30 -8.54 -2.13
C SER A 188 -4.77 -7.40 -1.27
N MET A 189 -5.37 -6.25 -1.43
CA MET A 189 -4.96 -5.02 -0.78
C MET A 189 -6.10 -4.40 0.01
N LEU A 190 -5.79 -3.98 1.23
CA LEU A 190 -6.69 -3.18 2.04
C LEU A 190 -6.03 -1.88 2.51
N LYS A 191 -6.84 -0.95 2.97
CA LYS A 191 -6.41 0.29 3.58
C LYS A 191 -6.96 0.40 5.00
N TRP A 192 -6.05 0.55 5.97
CA TRP A 192 -6.39 0.78 7.36
C TRP A 192 -5.62 1.99 7.91
N LYS A 193 -6.33 2.94 8.54
CA LYS A 193 -5.75 4.21 8.99
C LYS A 193 -4.88 4.90 7.93
N ARG A 194 -5.30 4.81 6.66
CA ARG A 194 -4.63 5.32 5.47
C ARG A 194 -3.45 4.49 4.95
N TYR A 195 -2.89 3.57 5.72
CA TYR A 195 -1.79 2.69 5.30
C TYR A 195 -2.30 1.44 4.62
N MET A 196 -1.49 0.92 3.74
CA MET A 196 -1.81 -0.25 2.93
C MET A 196 -1.40 -1.54 3.65
N GLY A 197 -2.21 -2.58 3.47
CA GLY A 197 -1.80 -3.96 3.68
C GLY A 197 -1.90 -4.67 2.35
N ASP A 198 -0.87 -5.42 1.98
CA ASP A 198 -0.74 -6.11 0.72
C ASP A 198 -0.30 -7.55 0.93
N VAL A 199 -0.90 -8.48 0.23
CA VAL A 199 -0.58 -9.91 0.34
C VAL A 199 -0.99 -10.63 -0.94
N GLN A 200 -0.04 -11.36 -1.52
CA GLN A 200 -0.32 -12.32 -2.57
C GLN A 200 -0.15 -13.75 -2.06
N ARG A 201 -1.11 -14.62 -2.40
CA ARG A 201 -1.03 -16.06 -2.15
C ARG A 201 -1.76 -16.85 -3.23
N THR A 202 -1.26 -18.04 -3.43
CA THR A 202 -1.92 -19.09 -4.22
C THR A 202 -2.39 -20.21 -3.32
N VAL A 203 -3.62 -20.65 -3.55
CA VAL A 203 -4.26 -21.78 -2.86
C VAL A 203 -4.71 -22.77 -3.92
N VAL A 204 -4.67 -24.07 -3.65
CA VAL A 204 -5.14 -25.12 -4.57
C VAL A 204 -6.35 -25.83 -3.96
N LEU A 205 -7.40 -25.98 -4.75
CA LEU A 205 -8.53 -26.81 -4.33
C LEU A 205 -8.21 -28.29 -4.58
N GLY A 206 -7.93 -29.04 -3.52
CA GLY A 206 -7.46 -30.43 -3.55
C GLY A 206 -5.94 -30.52 -3.69
N GLU A 207 -5.45 -31.64 -4.19
CA GLU A 207 -4.01 -31.89 -4.29
C GLU A 207 -3.35 -31.09 -5.42
N PRO A 208 -2.27 -30.35 -5.15
CA PRO A 208 -1.51 -29.66 -6.17
C PRO A 208 -0.82 -30.67 -7.09
N ASP A 209 -0.78 -30.35 -8.39
CA ASP A 209 -0.03 -31.17 -9.35
C ASP A 209 1.49 -30.93 -9.24
N LYS A 210 2.27 -31.76 -9.94
CA LYS A 210 3.73 -31.67 -9.94
C LYS A 210 4.24 -30.32 -10.45
N LYS A 211 3.55 -29.73 -11.42
CA LYS A 211 3.95 -28.43 -12.00
C LYS A 211 3.75 -27.32 -10.97
N MET A 212 2.61 -27.31 -10.27
CA MET A 212 2.32 -26.38 -9.20
C MET A 212 3.38 -26.45 -8.09
N LEU A 213 3.70 -27.66 -7.64
CA LEU A 213 4.74 -27.87 -6.64
C LEU A 213 6.10 -27.38 -7.10
N THR A 214 6.51 -27.69 -8.33
CA THR A 214 7.78 -27.21 -8.89
C THR A 214 7.86 -25.69 -8.93
N TYR A 215 6.79 -25.03 -9.34
CA TYR A 215 6.76 -23.58 -9.45
C TYR A 215 6.72 -22.91 -8.06
N TRP A 216 6.00 -23.52 -7.12
CA TRP A 216 5.95 -23.03 -5.75
C TRP A 216 7.30 -23.16 -5.04
N ASP A 217 7.98 -24.29 -5.23
CA ASP A 217 9.34 -24.50 -4.72
C ASP A 217 10.31 -23.45 -5.27
N ALA A 218 10.20 -23.14 -6.57
CA ALA A 218 11.00 -22.09 -7.19
C ALA A 218 10.71 -20.71 -6.60
N PHE A 219 9.44 -20.37 -6.37
CA PHE A 219 9.05 -19.11 -5.73
C PHE A 219 9.52 -19.03 -4.27
N THR A 220 9.39 -20.13 -3.54
CA THR A 220 9.90 -20.22 -2.16
C THR A 220 11.41 -19.97 -2.11
N ALA A 221 12.17 -20.56 -3.02
CA ALA A 221 13.62 -20.32 -3.12
C ALA A 221 13.94 -18.84 -3.45
N GLY A 222 13.13 -18.20 -4.30
CA GLY A 222 13.24 -16.77 -4.59
C GLY A 222 13.01 -15.90 -3.36
N ILE A 223 11.89 -16.13 -2.65
CA ILE A 223 11.56 -15.39 -1.41
C ILE A 223 12.59 -15.63 -0.31
N ASP A 224 13.09 -16.87 -0.14
CA ASP A 224 14.14 -17.18 0.84
C ASP A 224 15.42 -16.43 0.53
N THR A 225 15.82 -16.41 -0.75
CA THR A 225 16.99 -15.64 -1.20
C THR A 225 16.83 -14.16 -0.92
N ALA A 226 15.66 -13.61 -1.20
CA ALA A 226 15.36 -12.20 -0.89
C ALA A 226 15.43 -11.94 0.62
N TYR A 227 14.80 -12.78 1.42
CA TYR A 227 14.78 -12.66 2.88
C TYR A 227 16.18 -12.67 3.48
N GLU A 228 17.05 -13.59 3.03
CA GLU A 228 18.43 -13.71 3.49
C GLU A 228 19.30 -12.52 3.03
N ALA A 229 19.02 -11.97 1.85
CA ALA A 229 19.78 -10.84 1.30
C ALA A 229 19.36 -9.49 1.88
N LEU A 230 18.11 -9.36 2.33
CA LEU A 230 17.54 -8.12 2.82
C LEU A 230 18.22 -7.65 4.11
N ARG A 231 18.99 -6.58 3.98
CA ARG A 231 19.63 -5.85 5.07
C ARG A 231 19.99 -4.44 4.62
N PRO A 232 20.20 -3.50 5.55
CA PRO A 232 20.64 -2.16 5.17
C PRO A 232 21.88 -2.18 4.28
N GLY A 233 21.82 -1.40 3.19
CA GLY A 233 22.92 -1.24 2.22
C GLY A 233 22.83 -2.11 0.97
N ILE A 234 21.90 -3.07 0.87
CA ILE A 234 21.67 -3.77 -0.40
C ILE A 234 20.88 -2.85 -1.36
N GLU A 235 21.30 -2.80 -2.63
CA GLU A 235 20.53 -2.12 -3.66
C GLU A 235 19.29 -2.94 -4.06
N THR A 236 18.16 -2.32 -4.22
CA THR A 236 16.89 -3.01 -4.53
C THR A 236 16.92 -3.71 -5.88
N GLY A 237 17.62 -3.16 -6.87
CA GLY A 237 17.83 -3.80 -8.17
C GLY A 237 18.63 -5.09 -8.05
N LYS A 238 19.71 -5.10 -7.24
CA LYS A 238 20.49 -6.29 -6.97
C LYS A 238 19.68 -7.36 -6.23
N LEU A 239 18.86 -6.94 -5.26
CA LEU A 239 17.95 -7.84 -4.56
C LEU A 239 17.03 -8.55 -5.54
N ARG A 240 16.39 -7.79 -6.44
CA ARG A 240 15.51 -8.33 -7.48
C ARG A 240 16.21 -9.32 -8.40
N GLU A 241 17.44 -8.99 -8.88
CA GLU A 241 18.23 -9.88 -9.72
C GLU A 241 18.53 -11.20 -9.04
N GLN A 242 18.94 -11.18 -7.76
CA GLN A 242 19.22 -12.38 -6.98
C GLN A 242 17.95 -13.22 -6.79
N THR A 243 16.82 -12.59 -6.52
CA THR A 243 15.51 -13.25 -6.38
C THR A 243 15.10 -13.96 -7.67
N ILE A 244 15.19 -13.29 -8.81
CA ILE A 244 14.86 -13.88 -10.12
C ILE A 244 15.77 -15.05 -10.43
N GLU A 245 17.08 -14.90 -10.20
CA GLU A 245 18.04 -15.98 -10.48
C GLU A 245 17.78 -17.19 -9.58
N ALA A 246 17.43 -17.01 -8.33
CA ALA A 246 17.06 -18.12 -7.45
C ALA A 246 15.81 -18.86 -7.96
N VAL A 247 14.77 -18.14 -8.42
CA VAL A 247 13.59 -18.76 -9.02
C VAL A 247 13.96 -19.57 -10.28
N ARG A 248 14.81 -19.01 -11.15
CA ARG A 248 15.26 -19.68 -12.40
C ARG A 248 16.00 -20.97 -12.14
N LEU A 249 16.92 -20.95 -11.18
CA LEU A 249 17.74 -22.10 -10.80
C LEU A 249 16.92 -23.24 -10.15
N ASN A 250 15.78 -22.89 -9.55
CA ASN A 250 14.95 -23.85 -8.80
C ASN A 250 13.71 -24.34 -9.54
N GLY A 251 13.65 -24.21 -10.87
CA GLY A 251 12.64 -24.90 -11.67
C GLY A 251 11.82 -24.04 -12.61
N LEU A 252 12.07 -22.73 -12.67
CA LEU A 252 11.36 -21.82 -13.57
C LEU A 252 12.34 -20.95 -14.38
N PRO A 253 13.10 -21.57 -15.34
CA PRO A 253 14.22 -20.89 -16.01
C PRO A 253 13.85 -19.67 -16.84
N SER A 254 12.58 -19.52 -17.23
CA SER A 254 12.07 -18.37 -17.99
C SER A 254 11.46 -17.28 -17.11
N PHE A 255 11.58 -17.36 -15.78
CA PHE A 255 10.98 -16.39 -14.86
C PHE A 255 11.63 -15.00 -14.97
N GLU A 256 10.81 -13.95 -15.01
CA GLU A 256 11.26 -12.56 -15.13
C GLU A 256 10.46 -11.58 -14.24
N LEU A 257 9.29 -12.01 -13.78
CA LEU A 257 8.33 -11.11 -13.15
C LEU A 257 8.43 -11.14 -11.62
N ALA A 258 9.46 -10.47 -11.12
CA ALA A 258 9.58 -10.14 -9.72
C ALA A 258 9.52 -8.62 -9.53
N PHE A 259 8.73 -8.19 -8.57
CA PHE A 259 8.66 -6.80 -8.15
C PHE A 259 9.32 -6.66 -6.77
N THR A 260 9.93 -5.51 -6.55
CA THR A 260 10.34 -5.06 -5.23
C THR A 260 9.83 -3.64 -5.08
N HIS A 261 8.95 -3.39 -4.14
CA HIS A 261 8.41 -2.05 -3.94
C HIS A 261 8.23 -1.70 -2.45
N GLY A 262 8.33 -0.41 -2.17
CA GLY A 262 7.93 0.12 -0.87
C GLY A 262 6.41 0.09 -0.73
N ILE A 263 5.95 0.05 0.51
CA ILE A 263 4.53 0.14 0.85
C ILE A 263 4.34 1.10 2.03
N GLY A 264 3.24 1.83 2.03
CA GLY A 264 2.95 2.80 3.08
C GLY A 264 1.58 3.44 2.93
N LEU A 265 1.53 4.73 2.69
CA LEU A 265 0.29 5.47 2.39
C LEU A 265 -0.27 5.09 1.02
N ASP A 266 0.62 4.74 0.08
CA ASP A 266 0.27 4.23 -1.23
C ASP A 266 0.66 2.74 -1.35
N HIS A 267 -0.02 2.03 -2.24
CA HIS A 267 0.23 0.62 -2.52
C HIS A 267 1.66 0.40 -3.02
N ILE A 268 2.06 1.18 -4.02
CA ILE A 268 3.42 1.15 -4.53
C ILE A 268 4.09 2.47 -4.17
N GLU A 269 5.09 2.39 -3.32
CA GLU A 269 6.00 3.48 -2.99
C GLU A 269 7.41 3.16 -3.50
N VAL A 270 8.26 4.17 -3.57
CA VAL A 270 9.68 3.97 -3.85
C VAL A 270 10.37 3.37 -2.60
N PRO A 271 11.33 2.45 -2.76
CA PRO A 271 11.86 1.95 -4.03
C PRO A 271 10.83 1.11 -4.79
N PHE A 272 10.81 1.22 -6.12
CA PHE A 272 9.98 0.39 -6.97
C PHE A 272 10.80 -0.12 -8.16
N ILE A 273 11.05 -1.41 -8.19
CA ILE A 273 11.78 -2.10 -9.26
C ILE A 273 10.88 -3.16 -9.89
N ALA A 274 10.41 -2.84 -11.09
CA ALA A 274 9.76 -3.79 -12.00
C ALA A 274 10.47 -3.66 -13.32
N GLY A 275 10.88 -4.54 -14.05
CA GLY A 275 11.45 -4.55 -15.41
C GLY A 275 12.09 -3.27 -16.01
N GLY A 276 11.95 -2.14 -15.32
CA GLY A 276 12.53 -0.82 -15.64
C GLY A 276 12.78 -0.06 -14.35
N THR A 277 13.84 0.73 -14.30
CA THR A 277 14.30 1.41 -13.09
C THR A 277 13.43 2.64 -12.77
N LEU A 278 12.53 2.53 -11.80
CA LEU A 278 11.89 3.68 -11.16
C LEU A 278 12.47 3.89 -9.74
N GLY A 279 13.79 4.02 -9.64
CA GLY A 279 14.47 4.28 -8.38
C GLY A 279 15.07 3.03 -7.74
N ASP A 280 16.31 2.73 -8.13
CA ASP A 280 17.17 1.82 -7.40
C ASP A 280 17.73 2.58 -6.21
N PHE A 281 17.45 2.11 -5.01
CA PHE A 281 17.86 2.74 -3.77
C PHE A 281 18.51 1.71 -2.85
N PRO A 282 19.51 2.11 -2.09
CA PRO A 282 20.01 1.26 -1.01
C PRO A 282 18.89 1.09 0.03
N VAL A 283 18.68 -0.14 0.44
CA VAL A 283 17.73 -0.46 1.51
C VAL A 283 18.23 0.12 2.82
N GLU A 284 17.34 0.71 3.60
CA GLU A 284 17.64 1.29 4.90
C GLU A 284 16.80 0.64 6.01
N GLU A 285 17.28 0.72 7.25
CA GLU A 285 16.54 0.29 8.43
C GLU A 285 15.20 1.06 8.52
N ASN A 286 14.15 0.37 8.90
CA ASN A 286 12.76 0.85 8.95
C ASN A 286 12.08 1.08 7.59
N MET A 287 12.66 0.69 6.48
CA MET A 287 11.88 0.52 5.25
C MET A 287 10.95 -0.68 5.38
N VAL A 288 9.79 -0.61 4.73
CA VAL A 288 8.88 -1.74 4.56
C VAL A 288 8.75 -2.00 3.08
N LEU A 289 9.10 -3.21 2.67
CA LEU A 289 9.18 -3.64 1.28
C LEU A 289 8.33 -4.87 1.03
N ASN A 290 7.66 -4.88 -0.10
CA ASN A 290 7.05 -6.08 -0.68
C ASN A 290 8.01 -6.72 -1.67
N ILE A 291 8.05 -8.03 -1.66
CA ILE A 291 8.74 -8.86 -2.64
C ILE A 291 7.72 -9.78 -3.28
N ASP A 292 7.36 -9.46 -4.51
CA ASP A 292 6.28 -10.11 -5.24
C ASP A 292 6.85 -10.98 -6.35
N LEU A 293 6.40 -12.22 -6.41
CA LEU A 293 6.68 -13.16 -7.48
C LEU A 293 5.38 -13.55 -8.16
N GLU A 294 5.27 -13.24 -9.44
CA GLU A 294 4.07 -13.47 -10.21
C GLU A 294 4.34 -14.31 -11.46
N LEU A 295 3.49 -15.28 -11.69
CA LEU A 295 3.47 -16.04 -12.92
C LEU A 295 2.07 -16.00 -13.55
N HIS A 296 2.04 -15.66 -14.82
CA HIS A 296 0.85 -15.69 -15.66
C HIS A 296 1.09 -16.62 -16.85
N GLU A 297 0.54 -17.82 -16.80
CA GLU A 297 0.64 -18.78 -17.91
C GLU A 297 -0.73 -18.97 -18.57
N VAL A 298 -0.91 -18.34 -19.74
CA VAL A 298 -2.17 -18.39 -20.47
C VAL A 298 -2.53 -19.83 -20.86
N GLY A 299 -3.73 -20.26 -20.47
CA GLY A 299 -4.21 -21.61 -20.68
C GLY A 299 -3.94 -22.60 -19.54
N TRP A 300 -3.13 -22.18 -18.53
CA TRP A 300 -2.89 -22.92 -17.30
C TRP A 300 -3.42 -22.17 -16.08
N GLY A 301 -3.00 -20.93 -15.88
CA GLY A 301 -3.41 -20.09 -14.74
C GLY A 301 -2.29 -19.20 -14.24
N GLY A 302 -2.45 -18.69 -13.05
CA GLY A 302 -1.47 -17.86 -12.33
C GLY A 302 -0.87 -18.57 -11.12
N MET A 303 0.25 -18.05 -10.66
CA MET A 303 0.83 -18.36 -9.36
C MET A 303 1.46 -17.13 -8.78
N PHE A 304 1.17 -16.85 -7.51
CA PHE A 304 1.50 -15.60 -6.85
C PHE A 304 2.00 -15.86 -5.44
N PHE A 305 3.13 -15.29 -5.11
CA PHE A 305 3.70 -15.36 -3.78
C PHE A 305 4.39 -14.04 -3.44
N GLU A 306 3.94 -13.43 -2.36
CA GLU A 306 4.48 -12.17 -1.87
C GLU A 306 4.77 -12.23 -0.39
N GLU A 307 5.76 -11.48 0.05
CA GLU A 307 6.06 -11.23 1.46
C GLU A 307 6.28 -9.73 1.70
N THR A 308 5.56 -9.18 2.66
CA THR A 308 5.81 -7.83 3.17
C THR A 308 6.80 -7.89 4.32
N MET A 309 7.92 -7.20 4.18
CA MET A 309 9.05 -7.28 5.10
C MET A 309 9.46 -5.92 5.66
N LEU A 310 9.58 -5.84 6.98
CA LEU A 310 10.22 -4.72 7.66
C LEU A 310 11.73 -4.94 7.70
N ILE A 311 12.48 -3.94 7.27
CA ILE A 311 13.93 -3.96 7.34
C ILE A 311 14.37 -3.55 8.74
N THR A 312 15.12 -4.43 9.38
CA THR A 312 15.74 -4.19 10.69
C THR A 312 17.23 -3.96 10.55
N LYS A 313 17.87 -3.54 11.63
CA LYS A 313 19.32 -3.35 11.66
C LYS A 313 20.13 -4.59 11.21
N ASN A 314 19.61 -5.79 11.44
CA ASN A 314 20.34 -7.05 11.26
C ASN A 314 19.77 -7.93 10.13
N GLY A 315 18.73 -7.51 9.43
CA GLY A 315 18.06 -8.30 8.39
C GLY A 315 16.63 -7.85 8.17
N ALA A 316 15.74 -8.76 7.83
CA ALA A 316 14.33 -8.50 7.58
C ALA A 316 13.43 -9.25 8.56
N GLU A 317 12.22 -8.74 8.75
CA GLU A 317 11.16 -9.32 9.57
C GLU A 317 9.85 -9.31 8.78
N ARG A 318 9.16 -10.44 8.69
CA ARG A 318 7.83 -10.52 8.05
C ARG A 318 6.79 -9.77 8.88
N LEU A 319 5.88 -9.04 8.22
CA LEU A 319 4.81 -8.32 8.92
C LEU A 319 3.59 -9.17 9.24
N TYR A 320 3.48 -10.39 8.70
CA TYR A 320 2.39 -11.33 8.94
C TYR A 320 2.90 -12.78 8.94
N ASP A 321 2.09 -13.69 9.45
CA ASP A 321 2.45 -15.11 9.69
C ASP A 321 1.69 -16.08 8.77
N LEU A 322 1.19 -15.62 7.62
CA LEU A 322 0.52 -16.47 6.66
C LEU A 322 1.47 -17.59 6.20
N GLU A 323 0.95 -18.81 6.06
CA GLU A 323 1.76 -19.97 5.66
C GLU A 323 2.50 -19.71 4.35
N ARG A 324 3.74 -20.20 4.30
CA ARG A 324 4.61 -20.07 3.14
C ARG A 324 4.61 -21.31 2.25
N GLU A 325 4.05 -22.41 2.74
CA GLU A 325 3.79 -23.59 1.94
C GLU A 325 2.60 -23.37 1.02
N LEU A 326 2.55 -24.11 -0.11
CA LEU A 326 1.41 -24.05 -1.00
C LEU A 326 0.17 -24.59 -0.28
N ILE A 327 -0.79 -23.72 -0.03
CA ILE A 327 -1.99 -24.04 0.72
C ILE A 327 -2.89 -24.95 -0.12
N SER A 328 -3.33 -26.08 0.44
CA SER A 328 -4.34 -26.98 -0.14
C SER A 328 -5.61 -26.97 0.71
N VAL A 329 -6.78 -26.90 0.08
CA VAL A 329 -8.09 -26.90 0.73
C VAL A 329 -9.06 -27.90 0.10
#